data_50c786007796116f82b8928a7f03d598
#
_entry.id   50c786007796116f82b8928a7f03d598
#
_cell.length_a   1.000
_cell.length_b   1.000
_cell.length_c   1.000
_cell.angle_alpha   90.00
_cell.angle_beta   90.00
_cell.angle_gamma   90.00
#
_symmetry.space_group_name_H-M   'P 1'
#
loop_
_entity.id
_entity.type
_entity.pdbx_description
1 polymer ?
#
loop_
_entity_poly.entity_id
_entity_poly.type
_entity_poly.pdbx_seq_one_letter_code
_entity_poly.pdbx_strand_id
1 'polypeptide(L)'
;MKNIKARLKSLLEKKLTDWDLGFIESVSNQLDRGYKLSEKQMNLISKIENKHSPEALRKRDEWVLQYNEEKRKIATICATYYHHHGDWWLSLSGKILDNKSFVPTEKQYNKLTNNKYSKKILKATFEEPKFQVGDLVTIRKSLSADAHTYRWKLSDLREQSAVVLSVGDKPVLSPAKGAKVYKVLPFGSTKAYHIEERNLKKMKK
;
A
#
# COMPACT_ATOMS: atom_id res chain seq x y z
N MET A 1 27.98 -31.31 -13.24
CA MET A 1 27.64 -29.87 -13.22
C MET A 1 27.25 -29.43 -14.63
N LYS A 2 26.06 -28.93 -14.88
CA LYS A 2 25.70 -28.35 -16.19
C LYS A 2 26.70 -27.27 -16.53
N ASN A 3 27.26 -27.31 -17.74
CA ASN A 3 28.21 -26.29 -18.24
C ASN A 3 27.63 -24.91 -18.07
N ILE A 4 28.31 -24.03 -17.34
CA ILE A 4 27.84 -22.68 -17.05
C ILE A 4 27.53 -21.87 -18.33
N LYS A 5 28.31 -22.06 -19.39
CA LYS A 5 28.04 -21.44 -20.69
C LYS A 5 26.69 -21.83 -21.26
N ALA A 6 26.29 -23.11 -21.16
CA ALA A 6 24.99 -23.57 -21.61
C ALA A 6 23.83 -22.96 -20.79
N ARG A 7 24.03 -22.76 -19.47
CA ARG A 7 23.04 -22.09 -18.59
C ARG A 7 22.85 -20.63 -19.00
N LEU A 8 23.93 -19.89 -19.23
CA LEU A 8 23.88 -18.49 -19.64
C LEU A 8 23.23 -18.36 -21.02
N LYS A 9 23.57 -19.21 -21.99
CA LYS A 9 22.94 -19.24 -23.30
C LYS A 9 21.42 -19.43 -23.20
N SER A 10 20.98 -20.42 -22.40
CA SER A 10 19.55 -20.67 -22.17
C SER A 10 18.82 -19.48 -21.48
N LEU A 11 19.54 -18.69 -20.69
CA LEU A 11 18.97 -17.46 -20.10
C LEU A 11 18.83 -16.35 -21.13
N LEU A 12 19.81 -16.15 -22.03
CA LEU A 12 19.75 -15.14 -23.08
C LEU A 12 18.62 -15.38 -24.11
N GLU A 13 18.14 -16.62 -24.22
CA GLU A 13 16.97 -16.97 -25.05
C GLU A 13 15.63 -16.58 -24.40
N LYS A 14 15.63 -16.19 -23.12
CA LYS A 14 14.42 -15.82 -22.37
C LYS A 14 14.18 -14.30 -22.39
N LYS A 15 12.93 -13.89 -22.20
CA LYS A 15 12.60 -12.48 -22.00
C LYS A 15 13.01 -12.04 -20.59
N LEU A 16 14.24 -11.52 -20.49
CA LEU A 16 14.82 -11.00 -19.25
C LEU A 16 14.43 -9.53 -19.04
N THR A 17 14.59 -9.02 -17.80
CA THR A 17 14.60 -7.58 -17.55
C THR A 17 15.92 -6.98 -18.03
N ASP A 18 15.96 -5.66 -18.33
CA ASP A 18 17.17 -4.97 -18.79
C ASP A 18 18.35 -5.22 -17.87
N TRP A 19 18.11 -5.19 -16.55
CA TRP A 19 19.16 -5.44 -15.55
C TRP A 19 19.63 -6.91 -15.56
N ASP A 20 18.69 -7.88 -15.58
CA ASP A 20 19.04 -9.31 -15.65
C ASP A 20 19.83 -9.61 -16.94
N LEU A 21 19.41 -9.03 -18.08
CA LEU A 21 20.07 -9.19 -19.37
C LEU A 21 21.49 -8.65 -19.33
N GLY A 22 21.66 -7.40 -18.93
CA GLY A 22 22.98 -6.76 -18.84
C GLY A 22 23.94 -7.50 -17.91
N PHE A 23 23.43 -8.06 -16.79
CA PHE A 23 24.24 -8.90 -15.91
C PHE A 23 24.65 -10.21 -16.60
N ILE A 24 23.74 -10.93 -17.25
CA ILE A 24 24.03 -12.19 -17.94
C ILE A 24 25.02 -11.99 -19.10
N GLU A 25 24.87 -10.93 -19.87
CA GLU A 25 25.82 -10.54 -20.94
C GLU A 25 27.21 -10.23 -20.36
N SER A 26 27.28 -9.47 -19.27
CA SER A 26 28.54 -9.15 -18.60
C SER A 26 29.30 -10.38 -18.13
N VAL A 27 28.63 -11.32 -17.45
CA VAL A 27 29.25 -12.57 -16.99
C VAL A 27 29.59 -13.51 -18.13
N SER A 28 28.81 -13.52 -19.22
CA SER A 28 29.12 -14.27 -20.44
C SER A 28 30.43 -13.79 -21.07
N ASN A 29 30.58 -12.47 -21.23
CA ASN A 29 31.79 -11.85 -21.74
C ASN A 29 33.03 -12.11 -20.85
N GLN A 30 32.86 -12.17 -19.52
CA GLN A 30 33.94 -12.56 -18.60
C GLN A 30 34.41 -14.00 -18.84
N LEU A 31 33.46 -14.94 -18.99
CA LEU A 31 33.79 -16.36 -19.27
C LEU A 31 34.47 -16.54 -20.62
N ASP A 32 34.06 -15.76 -21.65
CA ASP A 32 34.66 -15.86 -22.98
C ASP A 32 36.10 -15.31 -23.00
N ARG A 33 36.40 -14.35 -22.12
CA ARG A 33 37.79 -13.86 -21.86
C ARG A 33 38.59 -14.79 -20.96
N GLY A 34 38.07 -15.95 -20.54
CA GLY A 34 38.79 -16.93 -19.71
C GLY A 34 38.74 -16.66 -18.20
N TYR A 35 37.99 -15.66 -17.72
CA TYR A 35 37.86 -15.39 -16.29
C TYR A 35 36.93 -16.37 -15.61
N LYS A 36 37.24 -16.73 -14.36
CA LYS A 36 36.35 -17.52 -13.51
C LYS A 36 35.29 -16.65 -12.86
N LEU A 37 34.07 -17.16 -12.74
CA LEU A 37 33.01 -16.46 -12.02
C LEU A 37 33.17 -16.65 -10.51
N SER A 38 32.87 -15.60 -9.77
CA SER A 38 32.82 -15.64 -8.29
C SER A 38 31.57 -16.41 -7.82
N GLU A 39 31.61 -16.88 -6.57
CA GLU A 39 30.45 -17.52 -5.93
C GLU A 39 29.22 -16.61 -5.91
N LYS A 40 29.40 -15.30 -5.67
CA LYS A 40 28.33 -14.29 -5.70
C LYS A 40 27.67 -14.22 -7.08
N GLN A 41 28.48 -14.24 -8.16
CA GLN A 41 27.97 -14.25 -9.53
C GLN A 41 27.19 -15.55 -9.83
N MET A 42 27.71 -16.70 -9.43
CA MET A 42 27.05 -18.00 -9.59
C MET A 42 25.70 -18.05 -8.85
N ASN A 43 25.65 -17.52 -7.63
CA ASN A 43 24.42 -17.44 -6.85
C ASN A 43 23.38 -16.51 -7.51
N LEU A 44 23.85 -15.41 -8.12
CA LEU A 44 22.96 -14.49 -8.82
C LEU A 44 22.40 -15.11 -10.11
N ILE A 45 23.23 -15.82 -10.89
CA ILE A 45 22.77 -16.58 -12.07
C ILE A 45 21.65 -17.55 -11.64
N SER A 46 21.87 -18.32 -10.58
CA SER A 46 20.86 -19.27 -10.07
C SER A 46 19.56 -18.56 -9.63
N LYS A 47 19.64 -17.37 -9.05
CA LYS A 47 18.45 -16.56 -8.72
C LYS A 47 17.69 -16.12 -9.97
N ILE A 48 18.42 -15.70 -11.03
CA ILE A 48 17.82 -15.30 -12.30
C ILE A 48 17.17 -16.52 -12.99
N GLU A 49 17.82 -17.68 -12.99
CA GLU A 49 17.24 -18.93 -13.51
C GLU A 49 15.92 -19.27 -12.82
N ASN A 50 15.91 -19.24 -11.49
CA ASN A 50 14.71 -19.54 -10.69
C ASN A 50 13.60 -18.51 -10.98
N LYS A 51 13.94 -17.21 -11.11
CA LYS A 51 12.99 -16.14 -11.44
C LYS A 51 12.32 -16.35 -12.81
N HIS A 52 13.06 -16.88 -13.78
CA HIS A 52 12.61 -17.13 -15.16
C HIS A 52 12.38 -18.64 -15.42
N SER A 53 12.17 -19.44 -14.39
CA SER A 53 11.77 -20.85 -14.54
C SER A 53 10.32 -20.93 -15.03
N PRO A 54 9.93 -21.98 -15.78
CA PRO A 54 8.54 -22.16 -16.22
C PRO A 54 7.55 -22.17 -15.06
N GLU A 55 7.94 -22.72 -13.92
CA GLU A 55 7.12 -22.74 -12.71
C GLU A 55 6.92 -21.32 -12.13
N ALA A 56 7.99 -20.51 -12.05
CA ALA A 56 7.88 -19.14 -11.56
C ALA A 56 7.02 -18.26 -12.48
N LEU A 57 7.13 -18.45 -13.80
CA LEU A 57 6.31 -17.76 -14.79
C LEU A 57 4.83 -18.16 -14.63
N ARG A 58 4.54 -19.47 -14.54
CA ARG A 58 3.16 -19.95 -14.31
C ARG A 58 2.56 -19.39 -13.03
N LYS A 59 3.28 -19.40 -11.91
CA LYS A 59 2.82 -18.80 -10.64
C LYS A 59 2.53 -17.30 -10.79
N ARG A 60 3.34 -16.59 -11.58
CA ARG A 60 3.11 -15.18 -11.86
C ARG A 60 1.83 -14.96 -12.68
N ASP A 61 1.60 -15.77 -13.70
CA ASP A 61 0.40 -15.69 -14.53
C ASP A 61 -0.85 -16.04 -13.72
N GLU A 62 -0.79 -17.09 -12.90
CA GLU A 62 -1.84 -17.45 -11.96
C GLU A 62 -2.15 -16.30 -10.99
N TRP A 63 -1.12 -15.62 -10.47
CA TRP A 63 -1.29 -14.45 -9.62
C TRP A 63 -1.99 -13.30 -10.33
N VAL A 64 -1.63 -13.01 -11.58
CA VAL A 64 -2.27 -11.95 -12.37
C VAL A 64 -3.76 -12.24 -12.52
N LEU A 65 -4.15 -13.49 -12.77
CA LEU A 65 -5.55 -13.88 -12.85
C LEU A 65 -6.29 -13.80 -11.50
N GLN A 66 -5.59 -14.06 -10.40
CA GLN A 66 -6.14 -13.97 -9.04
C GLN A 66 -6.24 -12.53 -8.51
N TYR A 67 -5.54 -11.56 -9.12
CA TYR A 67 -5.54 -10.17 -8.71
C TYR A 67 -6.80 -9.46 -9.22
N ASN A 68 -7.91 -9.70 -8.51
CA ASN A 68 -9.23 -9.19 -8.79
C ASN A 68 -9.46 -7.77 -8.20
N GLU A 69 -10.65 -7.20 -8.43
CA GLU A 69 -11.04 -5.87 -7.94
C GLU A 69 -11.00 -5.76 -6.41
N GLU A 70 -11.30 -6.84 -5.69
CA GLU A 70 -11.22 -6.84 -4.23
C GLU A 70 -9.77 -6.67 -3.74
N LYS A 71 -8.84 -7.46 -4.30
CA LYS A 71 -7.41 -7.32 -3.99
C LYS A 71 -6.89 -5.94 -4.40
N ARG A 72 -7.35 -5.42 -5.54
CA ARG A 72 -7.03 -4.06 -5.98
C ARG A 72 -7.52 -3.02 -4.98
N LYS A 73 -8.75 -3.09 -4.52
CA LYS A 73 -9.32 -2.20 -3.50
C LYS A 73 -8.48 -2.21 -2.22
N ILE A 74 -8.14 -3.40 -1.73
CA ILE A 74 -7.29 -3.57 -0.54
C ILE A 74 -5.91 -2.94 -0.75
N ALA A 75 -5.27 -3.21 -1.90
CA ALA A 75 -3.97 -2.64 -2.25
C ALA A 75 -4.03 -1.11 -2.34
N THR A 76 -5.08 -0.55 -2.95
CA THR A 76 -5.29 0.90 -3.07
C THR A 76 -5.44 1.56 -1.71
N ILE A 77 -6.23 0.99 -0.80
CA ILE A 77 -6.38 1.52 0.57
C ILE A 77 -5.03 1.58 1.28
N CYS A 78 -4.25 0.49 1.23
CA CYS A 78 -2.93 0.44 1.85
C CYS A 78 -1.94 1.40 1.16
N ALA A 79 -1.96 1.46 -0.17
CA ALA A 79 -1.12 2.36 -0.96
C ALA A 79 -1.41 3.83 -0.63
N THR A 80 -2.67 4.23 -0.49
CA THR A 80 -3.06 5.59 -0.10
C THR A 80 -2.47 5.99 1.24
N TYR A 81 -2.51 5.10 2.22
CA TYR A 81 -1.87 5.32 3.52
C TYR A 81 -0.36 5.54 3.39
N TYR A 82 0.36 4.64 2.71
CA TYR A 82 1.82 4.73 2.58
C TYR A 82 2.26 5.90 1.70
N HIS A 83 1.51 6.21 0.66
CA HIS A 83 1.79 7.37 -0.19
C HIS A 83 1.67 8.69 0.59
N HIS A 84 0.65 8.81 1.45
CA HIS A 84 0.46 9.97 2.31
C HIS A 84 1.61 10.17 3.32
N HIS A 85 2.16 9.09 3.85
CA HIS A 85 3.25 9.16 4.83
C HIS A 85 4.65 9.31 4.22
N GLY A 86 4.81 9.15 2.90
CA GLY A 86 6.09 9.30 2.22
C GLY A 86 7.12 8.21 2.56
N ASP A 87 6.66 7.02 2.92
CA ASP A 87 7.44 5.92 3.48
C ASP A 87 8.10 5.03 2.41
N TRP A 88 8.80 3.98 2.85
CA TRP A 88 9.50 2.95 2.08
C TRP A 88 8.72 2.39 0.88
N TRP A 89 7.39 2.46 0.95
CA TRP A 89 6.48 1.99 -0.08
C TRP A 89 6.06 3.07 -1.08
N LEU A 90 6.63 4.27 -1.02
CA LEU A 90 6.23 5.41 -1.85
C LEU A 90 6.21 5.06 -3.35
N SER A 91 7.28 4.44 -3.86
CA SER A 91 7.38 4.04 -5.27
C SER A 91 6.33 2.99 -5.67
N LEU A 92 6.11 1.96 -4.83
CA LEU A 92 5.10 0.94 -5.10
C LEU A 92 3.69 1.53 -4.97
N SER A 93 3.47 2.35 -3.95
CA SER A 93 2.19 3.01 -3.70
C SER A 93 1.82 3.94 -4.85
N GLY A 94 2.76 4.74 -5.35
CA GLY A 94 2.55 5.57 -6.53
C GLY A 94 2.14 4.73 -7.76
N LYS A 95 2.85 3.65 -8.07
CA LYS A 95 2.49 2.75 -9.19
C LYS A 95 1.07 2.18 -9.06
N ILE A 96 0.64 1.81 -7.86
CA ILE A 96 -0.70 1.27 -7.61
C ILE A 96 -1.77 2.36 -7.79
N LEU A 97 -1.50 3.59 -7.33
CA LEU A 97 -2.46 4.69 -7.38
C LEU A 97 -2.56 5.32 -8.77
N ASP A 98 -1.42 5.49 -9.46
CA ASP A 98 -1.36 6.20 -10.74
C ASP A 98 -1.72 5.31 -11.94
N ASN A 99 -1.52 3.99 -11.82
CA ASN A 99 -1.76 3.06 -12.92
C ASN A 99 -2.77 1.97 -12.55
N LYS A 100 -4.01 2.12 -13.02
CA LYS A 100 -5.09 1.15 -12.78
C LYS A 100 -4.80 -0.25 -13.37
N SER A 101 -3.94 -0.37 -14.37
CA SER A 101 -3.55 -1.65 -14.97
C SER A 101 -2.36 -2.30 -14.26
N PHE A 102 -1.70 -1.60 -13.34
CA PHE A 102 -0.55 -2.15 -12.63
C PHE A 102 -0.98 -3.26 -11.67
N VAL A 103 -0.34 -4.42 -11.80
CA VAL A 103 -0.49 -5.56 -10.89
C VAL A 103 0.81 -5.71 -10.09
N PRO A 104 0.79 -5.48 -8.78
CA PRO A 104 1.96 -5.76 -7.95
C PRO A 104 2.25 -7.27 -7.93
N THR A 105 3.50 -7.66 -7.74
CA THR A 105 3.81 -9.08 -7.51
C THR A 105 3.13 -9.56 -6.22
N GLU A 106 2.85 -10.86 -6.12
CA GLU A 106 2.26 -11.45 -4.92
C GLU A 106 3.04 -11.10 -3.64
N LYS A 107 4.37 -11.14 -3.72
CA LYS A 107 5.26 -10.75 -2.62
C LYS A 107 5.10 -9.28 -2.23
N GLN A 108 4.98 -8.38 -3.20
CA GLN A 108 4.75 -6.95 -2.96
C GLN A 108 3.38 -6.71 -2.33
N TYR A 109 2.34 -7.34 -2.89
CA TYR A 109 0.98 -7.28 -2.36
C TYR A 109 0.92 -7.75 -0.90
N ASN A 110 1.46 -8.94 -0.62
CA ASN A 110 1.45 -9.52 0.72
C ASN A 110 2.23 -8.65 1.73
N LYS A 111 3.37 -8.11 1.36
CA LYS A 111 4.12 -7.19 2.22
C LYS A 111 3.37 -5.88 2.46
N LEU A 112 2.74 -5.33 1.42
CA LEU A 112 1.97 -4.08 1.50
C LEU A 112 0.74 -4.25 2.39
N THR A 113 0.01 -5.36 2.30
CA THR A 113 -1.32 -5.53 2.92
C THR A 113 -1.31 -6.26 4.26
N ASN A 114 -0.33 -7.16 4.49
CA ASN A 114 -0.32 -8.05 5.66
C ASN A 114 0.51 -7.55 6.85
N ASN A 115 1.11 -6.36 6.76
CA ASN A 115 1.85 -5.80 7.87
C ASN A 115 0.94 -5.19 8.95
N LYS A 116 1.52 -4.89 10.11
CA LYS A 116 0.83 -4.38 11.30
C LYS A 116 0.01 -3.10 11.03
N TYR A 117 0.54 -2.17 10.24
CA TYR A 117 -0.12 -0.89 9.97
C TYR A 117 -1.26 -1.06 8.98
N SER A 118 -1.02 -1.76 7.88
CA SER A 118 -2.05 -2.04 6.88
C SER A 118 -3.25 -2.77 7.45
N LYS A 119 -3.03 -3.75 8.33
CA LYS A 119 -4.13 -4.46 9.03
C LYS A 119 -4.99 -3.51 9.86
N LYS A 120 -4.39 -2.51 10.52
CA LYS A 120 -5.13 -1.50 11.29
C LYS A 120 -5.91 -0.55 10.39
N ILE A 121 -5.32 -0.12 9.28
CA ILE A 121 -5.97 0.74 8.28
C ILE A 121 -7.17 0.01 7.66
N LEU A 122 -6.98 -1.23 7.21
CA LEU A 122 -8.05 -2.04 6.63
C LEU A 122 -9.17 -2.27 7.65
N LYS A 123 -8.83 -2.63 8.89
CA LYS A 123 -9.83 -2.77 9.96
C LYS A 123 -10.64 -1.49 10.12
N ALA A 124 -10.00 -0.34 10.30
CA ALA A 124 -10.68 0.94 10.50
C ALA A 124 -11.53 1.34 9.27
N THR A 125 -11.09 0.97 8.06
CA THR A 125 -11.84 1.25 6.82
C THR A 125 -13.11 0.42 6.74
N PHE A 126 -13.03 -0.90 7.04
CA PHE A 126 -14.16 -1.83 6.87
C PHE A 126 -15.02 -2.01 8.13
N GLU A 127 -14.55 -1.55 9.29
CA GLU A 127 -15.33 -1.61 10.54
C GLU A 127 -16.61 -0.78 10.41
N GLU A 128 -17.71 -1.25 11.01
CA GLU A 128 -18.95 -0.49 11.05
C GLU A 128 -18.76 0.87 11.72
N PRO A 129 -19.36 1.94 11.16
CA PRO A 129 -19.22 3.29 11.70
C PRO A 129 -19.97 3.38 13.04
N LYS A 130 -19.35 4.07 13.99
CA LYS A 130 -19.94 4.31 15.31
C LYS A 130 -21.11 5.29 15.27
N PHE A 131 -21.07 6.21 14.33
CA PHE A 131 -22.11 7.24 14.13
C PHE A 131 -22.64 7.10 12.70
N GLN A 132 -23.93 7.38 12.53
CA GLN A 132 -24.60 7.38 11.24
C GLN A 132 -24.81 8.81 10.73
N VAL A 133 -25.13 8.95 9.45
CA VAL A 133 -25.53 10.25 8.88
C VAL A 133 -26.78 10.76 9.60
N GLY A 134 -26.76 12.03 10.01
CA GLY A 134 -27.81 12.66 10.81
C GLY A 134 -27.59 12.56 12.33
N ASP A 135 -26.66 11.73 12.81
CA ASP A 135 -26.36 11.64 14.24
C ASP A 135 -25.77 12.98 14.76
N LEU A 136 -26.17 13.31 15.98
CA LEU A 136 -25.61 14.44 16.71
C LEU A 136 -24.41 14.00 17.53
N VAL A 137 -23.29 14.63 17.29
CA VAL A 137 -22.01 14.37 17.94
C VAL A 137 -21.46 15.62 18.61
N THR A 138 -20.57 15.45 19.55
CA THR A 138 -19.79 16.54 20.16
C THR A 138 -18.32 16.29 19.88
N ILE A 139 -17.60 17.32 19.44
CA ILE A 139 -16.14 17.30 19.29
C ILE A 139 -15.53 17.25 20.68
N ARG A 140 -14.61 16.29 20.90
CA ARG A 140 -14.05 16.05 22.25
C ARG A 140 -13.24 17.25 22.73
N LYS A 141 -13.22 17.46 24.07
CA LYS A 141 -12.33 18.41 24.72
C LYS A 141 -10.86 17.99 24.59
N SER A 142 -10.57 16.70 24.87
CA SER A 142 -9.25 16.11 24.67
C SER A 142 -9.13 15.59 23.25
N LEU A 143 -8.30 16.23 22.44
CA LEU A 143 -8.14 15.94 21.02
C LEU A 143 -6.89 15.12 20.77
N SER A 144 -7.05 14.07 19.97
CA SER A 144 -5.94 13.34 19.33
C SER A 144 -5.52 14.04 18.05
N ALA A 145 -4.29 13.74 17.56
CA ALA A 145 -3.88 14.16 16.23
C ALA A 145 -4.88 13.60 15.20
N ASP A 146 -5.16 14.38 14.17
CA ASP A 146 -6.11 14.05 13.09
C ASP A 146 -5.39 14.22 11.76
N ALA A 147 -5.59 13.30 10.84
CA ALA A 147 -4.89 13.32 9.55
C ALA A 147 -5.57 14.27 8.53
N HIS A 148 -6.81 14.68 8.77
CA HIS A 148 -7.61 15.47 7.83
C HIS A 148 -7.87 16.91 8.28
N THR A 149 -7.85 17.14 9.60
CA THR A 149 -8.08 18.49 10.14
C THR A 149 -6.94 18.85 11.08
N TYR A 150 -6.28 19.97 10.81
CA TYR A 150 -5.18 20.46 11.63
C TYR A 150 -5.60 20.65 13.09
N ARG A 151 -4.72 20.29 14.01
CA ARG A 151 -4.97 20.32 15.45
C ARG A 151 -5.45 21.68 15.96
N TRP A 152 -4.91 22.77 15.44
CA TRP A 152 -5.35 24.10 15.83
C TRP A 152 -6.80 24.39 15.43
N LYS A 153 -7.24 23.96 14.22
CA LYS A 153 -8.64 24.06 13.79
C LYS A 153 -9.58 23.22 14.65
N LEU A 154 -9.15 22.00 15.01
CA LEU A 154 -9.92 21.16 15.93
C LEU A 154 -10.01 21.81 17.32
N SER A 155 -8.97 22.53 17.76
CA SER A 155 -8.98 23.22 19.05
C SER A 155 -10.06 24.28 19.14
N ASP A 156 -10.33 24.99 18.04
CA ASP A 156 -11.39 26.01 17.95
C ASP A 156 -12.80 25.40 17.99
N LEU A 157 -12.90 24.11 17.63
CA LEU A 157 -14.15 23.34 17.56
C LEU A 157 -14.41 22.50 18.82
N ARG A 158 -13.55 22.58 19.83
CA ARG A 158 -13.70 21.79 21.08
C ARG A 158 -15.07 22.01 21.71
N GLU A 159 -15.66 20.89 22.16
CA GLU A 159 -16.94 20.84 22.85
C GLU A 159 -18.14 21.36 22.04
N GLN A 160 -17.91 21.77 20.77
CA GLN A 160 -19.02 22.14 19.89
C GLN A 160 -19.80 20.89 19.47
N SER A 161 -21.11 21.03 19.41
CA SER A 161 -22.00 20.03 18.85
C SER A 161 -22.04 20.14 17.33
N ALA A 162 -22.18 19.03 16.66
CA ALA A 162 -22.19 18.94 15.20
C ALA A 162 -23.14 17.84 14.73
N VAL A 163 -23.59 17.94 13.50
CA VAL A 163 -24.32 16.87 12.81
C VAL A 163 -23.37 16.12 11.86
N VAL A 164 -23.50 14.78 11.80
CA VAL A 164 -22.77 13.93 10.84
C VAL A 164 -23.42 14.08 9.47
N LEU A 165 -22.64 14.49 8.46
CA LEU A 165 -23.10 14.66 7.07
C LEU A 165 -22.73 13.45 6.19
N SER A 166 -21.56 12.84 6.40
CA SER A 166 -21.13 11.64 5.69
C SER A 166 -20.12 10.85 6.50
N VAL A 167 -19.92 9.58 6.12
CA VAL A 167 -18.97 8.66 6.77
C VAL A 167 -18.10 8.01 5.70
N GLY A 168 -16.79 8.07 5.88
CA GLY A 168 -15.84 7.35 5.02
C GLY A 168 -15.65 7.94 3.62
N ASP A 169 -16.04 9.19 3.39
CA ASP A 169 -15.77 9.91 2.14
C ASP A 169 -14.30 10.36 1.98
N LYS A 170 -13.52 10.23 3.03
CA LYS A 170 -12.06 10.41 3.02
C LYS A 170 -11.35 9.12 3.46
N PRO A 171 -10.17 8.83 2.90
CA PRO A 171 -9.41 7.63 3.25
C PRO A 171 -8.97 7.65 4.71
N VAL A 172 -8.85 6.45 5.30
CA VAL A 172 -8.22 6.30 6.62
C VAL A 172 -6.70 6.44 6.46
N LEU A 173 -6.13 7.47 7.07
CA LEU A 173 -4.70 7.81 6.97
C LEU A 173 -3.95 7.64 8.30
N SER A 174 -4.58 7.08 9.34
CA SER A 174 -3.95 6.84 10.64
C SER A 174 -4.19 5.40 11.08
N PRO A 175 -3.15 4.68 11.59
CA PRO A 175 -3.30 3.33 12.13
C PRO A 175 -3.83 3.32 13.58
N ALA A 176 -4.30 4.45 14.07
CA ALA A 176 -4.84 4.56 15.42
C ALA A 176 -6.28 4.01 15.50
N LYS A 177 -6.70 3.60 16.69
CA LYS A 177 -8.09 3.21 16.95
C LYS A 177 -9.01 4.43 16.76
N GLY A 178 -10.15 4.24 16.08
CA GLY A 178 -11.09 5.31 15.78
C GLY A 178 -10.57 6.31 14.74
N ALA A 179 -9.82 5.84 13.74
CA ALA A 179 -9.31 6.62 12.63
C ALA A 179 -10.30 6.72 11.45
N LYS A 180 -11.50 6.10 11.55
CA LYS A 180 -12.56 6.28 10.55
C LYS A 180 -12.95 7.75 10.49
N VAL A 181 -13.13 8.29 9.28
CA VAL A 181 -13.34 9.73 9.05
C VAL A 181 -14.81 10.03 8.87
N TYR A 182 -15.26 11.08 9.53
CA TYR A 182 -16.61 11.63 9.45
C TYR A 182 -16.56 13.04 8.94
N LYS A 183 -17.44 13.40 8.01
CA LYS A 183 -17.70 14.80 7.67
C LYS A 183 -18.78 15.32 8.59
N VAL A 184 -18.45 16.33 9.38
CA VAL A 184 -19.37 16.90 10.37
C VAL A 184 -19.56 18.38 10.14
N LEU A 185 -20.76 18.90 10.41
CA LEU A 185 -21.08 20.32 10.39
C LEU A 185 -21.34 20.79 11.81
N PRO A 186 -20.45 21.62 12.41
CA PRO A 186 -20.68 22.21 13.72
C PRO A 186 -21.89 23.14 13.71
N PHE A 187 -22.64 23.19 14.79
CA PHE A 187 -23.80 24.08 14.90
C PHE A 187 -23.38 25.55 14.81
N GLY A 188 -24.14 26.33 14.05
CA GLY A 188 -23.82 27.74 13.78
C GLY A 188 -22.70 27.95 12.75
N SER A 189 -22.11 26.89 12.21
CA SER A 189 -21.08 26.97 11.17
C SER A 189 -21.67 26.71 9.77
N THR A 190 -21.15 27.41 8.78
CA THR A 190 -21.42 27.13 7.35
C THR A 190 -20.39 26.17 6.75
N LYS A 191 -19.34 25.81 7.52
CA LYS A 191 -18.23 24.99 7.06
C LYS A 191 -18.24 23.63 7.73
N ALA A 192 -18.19 22.56 6.90
CA ALA A 192 -18.03 21.20 7.36
C ALA A 192 -16.55 20.82 7.48
N TYR A 193 -16.25 19.87 8.38
CA TYR A 193 -14.91 19.39 8.68
C TYR A 193 -14.86 17.87 8.59
N HIS A 194 -13.71 17.34 8.14
CA HIS A 194 -13.42 15.90 8.18
C HIS A 194 -12.68 15.59 9.48
N ILE A 195 -13.32 14.84 10.36
CA ILE A 195 -12.81 14.57 11.72
C ILE A 195 -12.80 13.06 11.94
N GLU A 196 -11.70 12.55 12.50
CA GLU A 196 -11.61 11.14 12.86
C GLU A 196 -12.50 10.80 14.07
N GLU A 197 -13.12 9.62 14.07
CA GLU A 197 -14.03 9.10 15.09
C GLU A 197 -13.54 9.31 16.53
N ARG A 198 -12.24 9.11 16.75
CA ARG A 198 -11.61 9.26 18.07
C ARG A 198 -11.72 10.67 18.66
N ASN A 199 -11.94 11.69 17.82
CA ASN A 199 -12.15 13.08 18.23
C ASN A 199 -13.64 13.42 18.41
N LEU A 200 -14.55 12.46 18.18
CA LEU A 200 -15.99 12.61 18.31
C LEU A 200 -16.53 11.80 19.49
N LYS A 201 -17.61 12.25 20.09
CA LYS A 201 -18.40 11.52 21.08
C LYS A 201 -19.89 11.74 20.80
N LYS A 202 -20.75 10.78 21.18
CA LYS A 202 -22.22 10.97 21.08
C LYS A 202 -22.61 12.19 21.90
N MET A 203 -23.43 13.03 21.35
CA MET A 203 -23.97 14.18 22.09
C MET A 203 -24.82 13.65 23.25
N LYS A 204 -24.61 14.16 24.45
CA LYS A 204 -25.49 13.86 25.59
C LYS A 204 -26.79 14.65 25.38
N LYS A 205 -27.90 13.98 25.57
CA LYS A 205 -29.20 14.62 25.68
C LYS A 205 -29.27 15.50 26.91
#